data_3857bf556e546626557ef0b28776f0c1
#
_entry.id   3857bf556e546626557ef0b28776f0c1
#
_cell.length_a   1.000
_cell.length_b   1.000
_cell.length_c   1.000
_cell.angle_alpha   90.00
_cell.angle_beta   90.00
_cell.angle_gamma   90.00
#
_symmetry.space_group_name_H-M   'P 1'
#
loop_
_entity.id
_entity.type
_entity.pdbx_description
1 polymer ?
#
loop_
_entity_poly.entity_id
_entity_poly.type
_entity_poly.pdbx_seq_one_letter_code
_entity_poly.pdbx_strand_id
1 'polypeptide(L)'
;MVADSQPGHIDQIKQTNAGAVYRLIDQLGPVSRIDLSRLAQLAPASITKIVREMLEAHLVQETEIQEPGSRGRPAVGLVVETEAWHYLSLRISRGEIFLALRDLSSKLVVEDRLELPLNAEEPLLDAIVSHIDHFFIRHQQRLERLTAIAITMPGIIDTENGIVHRMPFYDDVKEMPLGEVLKNHTGVPVYIQHDISAWTMAEALFGASRGARDVIQVVIDHNVGAGVITDGRLLHAGSSSLVEIGHTQVDPYGKRCYCGNHGCLETIASVESVLELAQVRLSQSMSSSLHGQPLTVDSLCAAAREGDLLAKDIITGVGNNVGRILAIMVNLFNPQKILIGSPLSQAAEILFPAISACIHQQSLPAYSKNIVVESTQFSNKGTMAGAALVKDAMYNGSLLIRLLQG
;
A
#
# COMPACT_ATOMS: atom_id res chain seq x y z
N MET A 1 -3.62 -24.11 20.04
CA MET A 1 -2.48 -23.34 20.56
C MET A 1 -1.20 -24.04 20.13
N VAL A 2 -0.63 -23.67 19.00
CA VAL A 2 0.78 -23.96 18.71
C VAL A 2 1.48 -22.63 18.95
N ALA A 3 2.07 -22.49 20.13
CA ALA A 3 2.96 -21.39 20.45
C ALA A 3 4.14 -21.51 19.50
N ASP A 4 4.19 -20.63 18.48
CA ASP A 4 5.46 -20.32 17.83
C ASP A 4 6.32 -19.74 18.96
N SER A 5 7.34 -20.49 19.37
CA SER A 5 8.32 -20.04 20.35
C SER A 5 8.91 -18.73 19.83
N GLN A 6 8.79 -17.67 20.61
CA GLN A 6 9.49 -16.41 20.30
C GLN A 6 10.96 -16.75 20.03
N PRO A 7 11.54 -16.28 18.90
CA PRO A 7 12.94 -16.54 18.61
C PRO A 7 13.79 -16.07 19.78
N GLY A 8 14.75 -16.89 20.20
CA GLY A 8 15.73 -16.47 21.21
C GLY A 8 16.46 -15.21 20.74
N HIS A 9 17.02 -14.44 21.65
CA HIS A 9 17.69 -13.16 21.35
C HIS A 9 18.74 -13.27 20.20
N ILE A 10 19.39 -14.42 20.08
CA ILE A 10 20.39 -14.70 19.01
C ILE A 10 19.69 -14.86 17.66
N ASP A 11 18.56 -15.53 17.60
CA ASP A 11 17.79 -15.73 16.37
C ASP A 11 17.20 -14.40 15.87
N GLN A 12 16.77 -13.54 16.78
CA GLN A 12 16.28 -12.22 16.45
C GLN A 12 17.37 -11.31 15.87
N ILE A 13 18.61 -11.37 16.41
CA ILE A 13 19.76 -10.66 15.85
C ILE A 13 20.09 -11.21 14.46
N LYS A 14 20.10 -12.54 14.28
CA LYS A 14 20.34 -13.16 12.97
C LYS A 14 19.31 -12.71 11.95
N GLN A 15 18.03 -12.72 12.33
CA GLN A 15 16.91 -12.27 11.51
C GLN A 15 17.08 -10.82 11.07
N THR A 16 17.29 -9.91 12.01
CA THR A 16 17.46 -8.48 11.75
C THR A 16 18.65 -8.21 10.82
N ASN A 17 19.79 -8.87 11.08
CA ASN A 17 21.01 -8.68 10.27
C ASN A 17 20.83 -9.22 8.84
N ALA A 18 20.21 -10.38 8.68
CA ALA A 18 19.91 -10.96 7.37
C ALA A 18 18.96 -10.05 6.58
N GLY A 19 17.88 -9.57 7.20
CA GLY A 19 16.95 -8.64 6.59
C GLY A 19 17.60 -7.33 6.14
N ALA A 20 18.47 -6.76 6.98
CA ALA A 20 19.22 -5.53 6.64
C ALA A 20 20.15 -5.75 5.46
N VAL A 21 20.88 -6.86 5.40
CA VAL A 21 21.78 -7.19 4.28
C VAL A 21 20.97 -7.42 2.99
N TYR A 22 19.89 -8.17 3.04
CA TYR A 22 19.01 -8.38 1.88
C TYR A 22 18.46 -7.06 1.36
N ARG A 23 17.97 -6.19 2.25
CA ARG A 23 17.46 -4.85 1.89
C ARG A 23 18.53 -4.03 1.15
N LEU A 24 19.78 -4.04 1.60
CA LEU A 24 20.86 -3.30 0.94
C LEU A 24 21.16 -3.87 -0.46
N ILE A 25 21.15 -5.20 -0.62
CA ILE A 25 21.33 -5.83 -1.93
C ILE A 25 20.20 -5.46 -2.88
N ASP A 26 18.95 -5.52 -2.40
CA ASP A 26 17.75 -5.21 -3.20
C ASP A 26 17.69 -3.73 -3.62
N GLN A 27 18.07 -2.81 -2.74
CA GLN A 27 17.98 -1.37 -2.99
C GLN A 27 19.17 -0.78 -3.75
N LEU A 28 20.36 -1.36 -3.59
CA LEU A 28 21.62 -0.81 -4.06
C LEU A 28 22.35 -1.71 -5.06
N GLY A 29 21.85 -2.93 -5.30
CA GLY A 29 22.51 -3.88 -6.20
C GLY A 29 22.75 -3.34 -7.61
N PRO A 30 23.92 -3.67 -8.23
CA PRO A 30 24.93 -4.58 -7.72
C PRO A 30 25.83 -3.96 -6.63
N VAL A 31 25.98 -4.62 -5.48
CA VAL A 31 26.71 -4.12 -4.31
C VAL A 31 27.74 -5.14 -3.85
N SER A 32 28.96 -4.67 -3.50
CA SER A 32 30.04 -5.55 -3.05
C SER A 32 29.87 -5.98 -1.58
N ARG A 33 30.50 -7.12 -1.19
CA ARG A 33 30.54 -7.55 0.22
C ARG A 33 31.21 -6.52 1.13
N ILE A 34 32.19 -5.77 0.62
CA ILE A 34 32.89 -4.71 1.37
C ILE A 34 31.92 -3.56 1.67
N ASP A 35 31.17 -3.11 0.67
CA ASP A 35 30.18 -2.07 0.85
C ASP A 35 29.05 -2.51 1.77
N LEU A 36 28.60 -3.75 1.66
CA LEU A 36 27.60 -4.33 2.58
C LEU A 36 28.10 -4.32 4.03
N SER A 37 29.37 -4.69 4.26
CA SER A 37 29.96 -4.64 5.62
C SER A 37 29.94 -3.23 6.19
N ARG A 38 30.32 -2.25 5.38
CA ARG A 38 30.34 -0.84 5.77
C ARG A 38 28.92 -0.29 6.00
N LEU A 39 27.99 -0.55 5.09
CA LEU A 39 26.62 0.00 5.13
C LEU A 39 25.77 -0.66 6.21
N ALA A 40 25.88 -1.97 6.38
CA ALA A 40 25.17 -2.72 7.42
C ALA A 40 25.84 -2.60 8.81
N GLN A 41 27.06 -2.05 8.89
CA GLN A 41 27.86 -2.00 10.13
C GLN A 41 28.07 -3.39 10.74
N LEU A 42 28.29 -4.40 9.90
CA LEU A 42 28.53 -5.79 10.30
C LEU A 42 29.97 -6.21 9.94
N ALA A 43 30.53 -7.10 10.76
CA ALA A 43 31.85 -7.65 10.49
C ALA A 43 31.90 -8.39 9.13
N PRO A 44 33.02 -8.32 8.37
CA PRO A 44 33.15 -8.99 7.07
C PRO A 44 32.85 -10.51 7.10
N ALA A 45 33.22 -11.18 8.20
CA ALA A 45 32.91 -12.59 8.38
C ALA A 45 31.40 -12.86 8.48
N SER A 46 30.64 -11.97 9.15
CA SER A 46 29.19 -12.05 9.25
C SER A 46 28.52 -11.85 7.89
N ILE A 47 28.98 -10.84 7.13
CA ILE A 47 28.49 -10.61 5.75
C ILE A 47 28.75 -11.83 4.87
N THR A 48 29.96 -12.39 4.93
CA THR A 48 30.32 -13.57 4.12
C THR A 48 29.41 -14.76 4.42
N LYS A 49 29.09 -14.97 5.71
CA LYS A 49 28.18 -16.06 6.13
C LYS A 49 26.76 -15.83 5.65
N ILE A 50 26.19 -14.63 5.89
CA ILE A 50 24.83 -14.26 5.48
C ILE A 50 24.67 -14.36 3.97
N VAL A 51 25.60 -13.77 3.21
CA VAL A 51 25.56 -13.79 1.74
C VAL A 51 25.66 -15.22 1.19
N ARG A 52 26.52 -16.07 1.79
CA ARG A 52 26.61 -17.48 1.39
C ARG A 52 25.27 -18.20 1.58
N GLU A 53 24.62 -18.05 2.75
CA GLU A 53 23.30 -18.63 3.01
C GLU A 53 22.27 -18.15 1.98
N MET A 54 22.30 -16.85 1.59
CA MET A 54 21.39 -16.29 0.58
C MET A 54 21.68 -16.83 -0.84
N LEU A 55 22.92 -17.03 -1.22
CA LEU A 55 23.31 -17.63 -2.50
C LEU A 55 22.87 -19.09 -2.58
N GLU A 56 23.10 -19.85 -1.52
CA GLU A 56 22.69 -21.27 -1.42
C GLU A 56 21.16 -21.41 -1.51
N ALA A 57 20.41 -20.45 -0.96
CA ALA A 57 18.95 -20.40 -1.03
C ALA A 57 18.39 -19.76 -2.32
N HIS A 58 19.22 -19.36 -3.26
CA HIS A 58 18.83 -18.68 -4.50
C HIS A 58 18.02 -17.39 -4.29
N LEU A 59 18.33 -16.64 -3.24
CA LEU A 59 17.72 -15.33 -2.96
C LEU A 59 18.48 -14.18 -3.58
N VAL A 60 19.78 -14.37 -3.75
CA VAL A 60 20.69 -13.42 -4.40
C VAL A 60 21.63 -14.17 -5.33
N GLN A 61 22.19 -13.45 -6.28
CA GLN A 61 23.17 -13.97 -7.23
C GLN A 61 24.37 -13.01 -7.37
N GLU A 62 25.49 -13.57 -7.80
CA GLU A 62 26.69 -12.80 -8.10
C GLU A 62 26.64 -12.25 -9.53
N THR A 63 27.11 -11.02 -9.69
CA THR A 63 27.25 -10.35 -10.98
C THR A 63 28.55 -9.55 -11.03
N GLU A 64 28.99 -9.15 -12.21
CA GLU A 64 30.16 -8.30 -12.36
C GLU A 64 29.80 -6.83 -12.14
N ILE A 65 30.63 -6.12 -11.33
CA ILE A 65 30.55 -4.66 -11.21
C ILE A 65 31.56 -4.07 -12.20
N GLN A 66 31.09 -3.34 -13.19
CA GLN A 66 31.93 -2.56 -14.09
C GLN A 66 32.23 -1.21 -13.43
N GLU A 67 33.46 -1.05 -12.92
CA GLU A 67 33.95 0.27 -12.52
C GLU A 67 34.59 0.97 -13.74
N PRO A 68 34.10 2.16 -14.13
CA PRO A 68 34.72 2.93 -15.21
C PRO A 68 36.17 3.26 -14.89
N GLY A 69 37.13 2.71 -15.66
CA GLY A 69 38.53 3.05 -15.55
C GLY A 69 39.40 2.12 -14.69
N SER A 70 38.89 1.07 -14.08
CA SER A 70 39.69 0.11 -13.34
C SER A 70 40.41 -0.86 -14.28
N ARG A 71 41.74 -0.93 -14.16
CA ARG A 71 42.59 -1.98 -14.77
C ARG A 71 42.70 -3.12 -13.75
N GLY A 72 41.90 -4.19 -13.92
CA GLY A 72 41.93 -5.34 -13.03
C GLY A 72 40.75 -6.31 -13.28
N ARG A 73 40.69 -7.40 -12.49
CA ARG A 73 39.54 -8.31 -12.52
C ARG A 73 38.29 -7.54 -12.05
N PRO A 74 37.16 -7.61 -12.77
CA PRO A 74 35.91 -6.98 -12.34
C PRO A 74 35.57 -7.36 -10.90
N ALA A 75 35.11 -6.38 -10.13
CA ALA A 75 34.63 -6.64 -8.78
C ALA A 75 33.32 -7.47 -8.82
N VAL A 76 33.17 -8.38 -7.87
CA VAL A 76 31.97 -9.19 -7.76
C VAL A 76 30.94 -8.41 -6.97
N GLY A 77 29.78 -8.16 -7.59
CA GLY A 77 28.58 -7.57 -6.98
C GLY A 77 27.51 -8.59 -6.67
N LEU A 78 26.58 -8.21 -5.83
CA LEU A 78 25.42 -9.00 -5.46
C LEU A 78 24.15 -8.28 -5.89
N VAL A 79 23.24 -9.03 -6.48
CA VAL A 79 21.88 -8.59 -6.88
C VAL A 79 20.86 -9.62 -6.41
N VAL A 80 19.58 -9.23 -6.33
CA VAL A 80 18.50 -10.17 -6.04
C VAL A 80 18.38 -11.16 -7.20
N GLU A 81 18.20 -12.44 -6.89
CA GLU A 81 17.85 -13.49 -7.85
C GLU A 81 16.38 -13.38 -8.21
N THR A 82 16.04 -13.32 -9.49
CA THR A 82 14.66 -13.09 -9.97
C THR A 82 13.99 -14.29 -10.61
N GLU A 83 14.74 -15.36 -10.86
CA GLU A 83 14.24 -16.54 -11.59
C GLU A 83 13.73 -17.63 -10.64
N ALA A 84 14.36 -17.78 -9.44
CA ALA A 84 14.13 -18.92 -8.58
C ALA A 84 12.85 -18.84 -7.74
N TRP A 85 12.53 -17.65 -7.23
CA TRP A 85 11.44 -17.47 -6.26
C TRP A 85 10.41 -16.45 -6.73
N HIS A 86 9.15 -16.77 -6.46
CA HIS A 86 8.02 -15.91 -6.77
C HIS A 86 7.11 -15.76 -5.54
N TYR A 87 6.26 -14.76 -5.53
CA TYR A 87 5.18 -14.59 -4.56
C TYR A 87 3.89 -14.19 -5.26
N LEU A 88 2.76 -14.51 -4.64
CA LEU A 88 1.44 -14.15 -5.13
C LEU A 88 0.94 -12.92 -4.38
N SER A 89 0.64 -11.86 -5.11
CA SER A 89 0.00 -10.65 -4.59
C SER A 89 -1.46 -10.63 -5.01
N LEU A 90 -2.37 -10.66 -4.04
CA LEU A 90 -3.80 -10.55 -4.25
C LEU A 90 -4.28 -9.16 -3.84
N ARG A 91 -5.20 -8.63 -4.62
CA ARG A 91 -6.01 -7.50 -4.21
C ARG A 91 -7.49 -7.86 -4.35
N ILE A 92 -8.22 -7.74 -3.26
CA ILE A 92 -9.68 -7.94 -3.23
C ILE A 92 -10.33 -6.58 -3.13
N SER A 93 -11.26 -6.30 -4.03
CA SER A 93 -12.03 -5.07 -4.05
C SER A 93 -13.50 -5.35 -4.32
N ARG A 94 -14.31 -4.32 -4.46
CA ARG A 94 -15.74 -4.46 -4.73
C ARG A 94 -15.98 -5.15 -6.07
N GLY A 95 -16.43 -6.40 -6.02
CA GLY A 95 -16.81 -7.18 -7.20
C GLY A 95 -15.65 -7.76 -8.02
N GLU A 96 -14.40 -7.61 -7.56
CA GLU A 96 -13.22 -8.02 -8.32
C GLU A 96 -12.11 -8.57 -7.42
N ILE A 97 -11.36 -9.52 -7.96
CA ILE A 97 -10.11 -10.01 -7.39
C ILE A 97 -9.00 -9.94 -8.44
N PHE A 98 -7.85 -9.43 -8.04
CA PHE A 98 -6.63 -9.38 -8.84
C PHE A 98 -5.61 -10.35 -8.24
N LEU A 99 -5.02 -11.18 -9.08
CA LEU A 99 -3.98 -12.12 -8.70
C LEU A 99 -2.76 -11.85 -9.55
N ALA A 100 -1.65 -11.46 -8.93
CA ALA A 100 -0.42 -11.14 -9.62
C ALA A 100 0.75 -11.97 -9.07
N LEU A 101 1.36 -12.77 -9.95
CA LEU A 101 2.63 -13.42 -9.66
C LEU A 101 3.76 -12.43 -9.90
N ARG A 102 4.65 -12.29 -8.92
CA ARG A 102 5.80 -11.41 -8.97
C ARG A 102 7.08 -12.14 -8.58
N ASP A 103 8.19 -11.72 -9.18
CA ASP A 103 9.52 -12.15 -8.75
C ASP A 103 10.00 -11.41 -7.49
N LEU A 104 11.14 -11.78 -6.94
CA LEU A 104 11.68 -11.15 -5.73
C LEU A 104 12.09 -9.67 -5.94
N SER A 105 12.26 -9.21 -7.16
CA SER A 105 12.45 -7.77 -7.46
C SER A 105 11.14 -6.98 -7.49
N SER A 106 10.01 -7.67 -7.30
CA SER A 106 8.63 -7.17 -7.41
C SER A 106 8.16 -6.89 -8.84
N LYS A 107 8.90 -7.35 -9.85
CA LYS A 107 8.49 -7.28 -11.24
C LYS A 107 7.31 -8.22 -11.48
N LEU A 108 6.33 -7.73 -12.23
CA LEU A 108 5.16 -8.50 -12.61
C LEU A 108 5.54 -9.59 -13.62
N VAL A 109 5.19 -10.84 -13.32
CA VAL A 109 5.37 -12.01 -14.19
C VAL A 109 4.09 -12.30 -14.96
N VAL A 110 2.95 -12.38 -14.24
CA VAL A 110 1.62 -12.58 -14.81
C VAL A 110 0.56 -12.02 -13.86
N GLU A 111 -0.53 -11.53 -14.42
CA GLU A 111 -1.66 -10.99 -13.65
C GLU A 111 -2.99 -11.45 -14.27
N ASP A 112 -3.90 -11.86 -13.40
CA ASP A 112 -5.30 -12.15 -13.73
C ASP A 112 -6.21 -11.18 -12.99
N ARG A 113 -7.21 -10.67 -13.67
CA ARG A 113 -8.32 -9.91 -13.11
C ARG A 113 -9.59 -10.69 -13.30
N LEU A 114 -10.27 -11.02 -12.22
CA LEU A 114 -11.44 -11.89 -12.21
C LEU A 114 -12.60 -11.22 -11.47
N GLU A 115 -13.81 -11.60 -11.83
CA GLU A 115 -15.01 -11.16 -11.13
C GLU A 115 -15.13 -11.88 -9.78
N LEU A 116 -15.59 -11.14 -8.78
CA LEU A 116 -15.91 -11.64 -7.44
C LEU A 116 -17.30 -11.12 -7.06
N PRO A 117 -18.37 -11.82 -7.48
CA PRO A 117 -19.73 -11.31 -7.36
C PRO A 117 -20.13 -11.01 -5.91
N LEU A 118 -20.79 -9.86 -5.68
CA LEU A 118 -21.15 -9.39 -4.34
C LEU A 118 -22.28 -10.21 -3.69
N ASN A 119 -23.14 -10.81 -4.50
CA ASN A 119 -24.32 -11.57 -4.05
C ASN A 119 -24.23 -13.03 -4.54
N ALA A 120 -23.04 -13.62 -4.53
CA ALA A 120 -22.84 -15.02 -4.88
C ALA A 120 -23.44 -15.94 -3.81
N GLU A 121 -23.94 -17.12 -4.23
CA GLU A 121 -24.34 -18.18 -3.29
C GLU A 121 -23.11 -18.82 -2.62
N GLU A 122 -21.95 -18.78 -3.30
CA GLU A 122 -20.70 -19.29 -2.79
C GLU A 122 -20.10 -18.32 -1.76
N PRO A 123 -19.67 -18.80 -0.57
CA PRO A 123 -19.00 -17.98 0.42
C PRO A 123 -17.74 -17.32 -0.15
N LEU A 124 -17.46 -16.07 0.26
CA LEU A 124 -16.29 -15.31 -0.24
C LEU A 124 -14.98 -16.07 -0.05
N LEU A 125 -14.80 -16.76 1.08
CA LEU A 125 -13.59 -17.54 1.37
C LEU A 125 -13.38 -18.65 0.33
N ASP A 126 -14.42 -19.39 0.00
CA ASP A 126 -14.36 -20.51 -0.95
C ASP A 126 -14.07 -19.99 -2.36
N ALA A 127 -14.68 -18.87 -2.74
CA ALA A 127 -14.40 -18.18 -4.01
C ALA A 127 -12.94 -17.74 -4.12
N ILE A 128 -12.36 -17.18 -3.04
CA ILE A 128 -10.93 -16.79 -3.02
C ILE A 128 -10.04 -18.00 -3.21
N VAL A 129 -10.28 -19.10 -2.48
CA VAL A 129 -9.51 -20.36 -2.60
C VAL A 129 -9.61 -20.89 -4.02
N SER A 130 -10.82 -20.96 -4.58
CA SER A 130 -11.06 -21.43 -5.95
C SER A 130 -10.30 -20.59 -6.99
N HIS A 131 -10.31 -19.27 -6.87
CA HIS A 131 -9.55 -18.39 -7.78
C HIS A 131 -8.04 -18.61 -7.68
N ILE A 132 -7.50 -18.84 -6.49
CA ILE A 132 -6.08 -19.15 -6.29
C ILE A 132 -5.73 -20.50 -6.94
N ASP A 133 -6.54 -21.53 -6.76
CA ASP A 133 -6.32 -22.83 -7.35
C ASP A 133 -6.36 -22.77 -8.89
N HIS A 134 -7.34 -22.07 -9.46
CA HIS A 134 -7.42 -21.86 -10.90
C HIS A 134 -6.23 -21.06 -11.44
N PHE A 135 -5.75 -20.08 -10.69
CA PHE A 135 -4.56 -19.32 -11.05
C PHE A 135 -3.31 -20.23 -11.07
N PHE A 136 -3.15 -21.09 -10.06
CA PHE A 136 -2.04 -22.04 -10.00
C PHE A 136 -2.08 -23.05 -11.14
N ILE A 137 -3.26 -23.59 -11.47
CA ILE A 137 -3.41 -24.52 -12.60
C ILE A 137 -3.04 -23.85 -13.91
N ARG A 138 -3.50 -22.62 -14.16
CA ARG A 138 -3.22 -21.90 -15.41
C ARG A 138 -1.75 -21.54 -15.60
N HIS A 139 -1.04 -21.29 -14.50
CA HIS A 139 0.32 -20.74 -14.53
C HIS A 139 1.38 -21.70 -13.96
N GLN A 140 1.10 -23.00 -13.88
CA GLN A 140 1.97 -24.05 -13.31
C GLN A 140 3.45 -23.93 -13.71
N GLN A 141 3.72 -23.65 -14.98
CA GLN A 141 5.09 -23.59 -15.52
C GLN A 141 5.91 -22.41 -14.97
N ARG A 142 5.27 -21.47 -14.28
CA ARG A 142 5.91 -20.26 -13.70
C ARG A 142 5.93 -20.28 -12.18
N LEU A 143 5.42 -21.33 -11.55
CA LEU A 143 5.20 -21.44 -10.09
C LEU A 143 6.14 -22.47 -9.46
N GLU A 144 7.42 -22.48 -9.84
CA GLU A 144 8.33 -23.49 -9.29
C GLU A 144 8.56 -23.34 -7.79
N ARG A 145 8.63 -22.10 -7.27
CA ARG A 145 8.86 -21.83 -5.84
C ARG A 145 8.07 -20.60 -5.38
N LEU A 146 6.99 -20.84 -4.66
CA LEU A 146 6.18 -19.77 -4.05
C LEU A 146 6.70 -19.46 -2.65
N THR A 147 7.05 -18.21 -2.37
CA THR A 147 7.57 -17.78 -1.07
C THR A 147 6.48 -17.39 -0.09
N ALA A 148 5.45 -16.71 -0.57
CA ALA A 148 4.38 -16.13 0.23
C ALA A 148 3.16 -15.76 -0.60
N ILE A 149 2.04 -15.54 0.08
CA ILE A 149 0.85 -14.88 -0.45
C ILE A 149 0.64 -13.58 0.31
N ALA A 150 0.51 -12.47 -0.40
CA ALA A 150 0.18 -11.17 0.17
C ALA A 150 -1.21 -10.73 -0.29
N ILE A 151 -2.08 -10.37 0.63
CA ILE A 151 -3.47 -10.00 0.36
C ILE A 151 -3.73 -8.58 0.86
N THR A 152 -4.28 -7.76 -0.02
CA THR A 152 -4.74 -6.42 0.32
C THR A 152 -6.23 -6.30 0.04
N MET A 153 -6.96 -5.73 0.99
CA MET A 153 -8.41 -5.61 0.92
C MET A 153 -8.93 -4.49 1.84
N PRO A 154 -10.10 -3.93 1.55
CA PRO A 154 -10.77 -3.03 2.48
C PRO A 154 -11.41 -3.82 3.63
N GLY A 155 -11.66 -3.18 4.75
CA GLY A 155 -12.41 -3.75 5.85
C GLY A 155 -11.68 -3.71 7.20
N ILE A 156 -12.26 -4.37 8.19
CA ILE A 156 -11.67 -4.51 9.52
C ILE A 156 -10.89 -5.82 9.58
N ILE A 157 -9.58 -5.71 9.75
CA ILE A 157 -8.66 -6.84 9.62
C ILE A 157 -7.76 -6.92 10.85
N ASP A 158 -7.70 -8.09 11.46
CA ASP A 158 -6.64 -8.47 12.39
C ASP A 158 -5.46 -9.02 11.59
N THR A 159 -4.47 -8.17 11.38
CA THR A 159 -3.30 -8.49 10.55
C THR A 159 -2.35 -9.49 11.20
N GLU A 160 -2.36 -9.62 12.54
CA GLU A 160 -1.50 -10.55 13.28
C GLU A 160 -2.02 -11.99 13.16
N ASN A 161 -3.35 -12.16 13.29
CA ASN A 161 -3.98 -13.48 13.25
C ASN A 161 -4.52 -13.85 11.86
N GLY A 162 -4.50 -12.91 10.90
CA GLY A 162 -4.99 -13.12 9.54
C GLY A 162 -6.51 -13.29 9.47
N ILE A 163 -7.25 -12.62 10.37
CA ILE A 163 -8.71 -12.69 10.47
C ILE A 163 -9.32 -11.44 9.84
N VAL A 164 -10.31 -11.62 8.98
CA VAL A 164 -11.12 -10.54 8.44
C VAL A 164 -12.43 -10.48 9.20
N HIS A 165 -12.56 -9.49 10.08
CA HIS A 165 -13.75 -9.33 10.92
C HIS A 165 -14.96 -8.90 10.11
N ARG A 166 -14.75 -7.95 9.19
CA ARG A 166 -15.78 -7.43 8.26
C ARG A 166 -15.14 -6.93 6.98
N MET A 167 -15.87 -7.07 5.88
CA MET A 167 -15.48 -6.53 4.60
C MET A 167 -16.65 -5.75 3.99
N PRO A 168 -16.46 -4.50 3.52
CA PRO A 168 -17.51 -3.75 2.83
C PRO A 168 -18.04 -4.54 1.62
N PHE A 169 -19.34 -4.49 1.39
CA PHE A 169 -20.03 -5.13 0.26
C PHE A 169 -20.15 -6.66 0.29
N TYR A 170 -19.57 -7.35 1.28
CA TYR A 170 -19.64 -8.80 1.45
C TYR A 170 -20.21 -9.10 2.84
N ASP A 171 -21.52 -9.23 2.94
CA ASP A 171 -22.25 -9.35 4.22
C ASP A 171 -22.04 -10.70 4.93
N ASP A 172 -21.59 -11.71 4.18
CA ASP A 172 -21.24 -13.05 4.68
C ASP A 172 -19.89 -13.05 5.45
N VAL A 173 -19.06 -12.02 5.27
CA VAL A 173 -17.77 -11.95 5.95
C VAL A 173 -17.95 -11.54 7.41
N LYS A 174 -17.79 -12.52 8.28
CA LYS A 174 -17.78 -12.38 9.75
C LYS A 174 -16.70 -13.29 10.32
N GLU A 175 -15.69 -12.70 10.97
CA GLU A 175 -14.59 -13.46 11.62
C GLU A 175 -13.96 -14.50 10.66
N MET A 176 -13.74 -14.13 9.39
CA MET A 176 -13.21 -15.01 8.36
C MET A 176 -11.72 -15.30 8.59
N PRO A 177 -11.30 -16.56 8.85
CA PRO A 177 -9.90 -16.92 9.14
C PRO A 177 -9.08 -17.09 7.85
N LEU A 178 -9.05 -16.06 7.03
CA LEU A 178 -8.47 -16.10 5.67
C LEU A 178 -7.00 -16.51 5.68
N GLY A 179 -6.21 -15.98 6.63
CA GLY A 179 -4.78 -16.27 6.72
C GLY A 179 -4.50 -17.72 7.05
N GLU A 180 -5.19 -18.28 8.03
CA GLU A 180 -5.04 -19.68 8.44
C GLU A 180 -5.46 -20.65 7.34
N VAL A 181 -6.64 -20.41 6.74
CA VAL A 181 -7.18 -21.28 5.67
C VAL A 181 -6.22 -21.32 4.49
N LEU A 182 -5.77 -20.16 4.00
CA LEU A 182 -4.85 -20.12 2.85
C LEU A 182 -3.46 -20.66 3.18
N LYS A 183 -2.94 -20.43 4.39
CA LYS A 183 -1.67 -21.01 4.84
C LYS A 183 -1.74 -22.55 4.86
N ASN A 184 -2.83 -23.10 5.39
CA ASN A 184 -3.04 -24.56 5.44
C ASN A 184 -3.24 -25.15 4.04
N HIS A 185 -3.92 -24.41 3.16
CA HIS A 185 -4.21 -24.86 1.80
C HIS A 185 -2.95 -24.85 0.89
N THR A 186 -2.12 -23.82 1.00
CA THR A 186 -0.99 -23.59 0.09
C THR A 186 0.38 -23.94 0.66
N GLY A 187 0.49 -24.08 1.99
CA GLY A 187 1.74 -24.38 2.69
C GLY A 187 2.70 -23.18 2.84
N VAL A 188 2.35 -21.99 2.31
CA VAL A 188 3.21 -20.80 2.40
C VAL A 188 2.64 -19.77 3.37
N PRO A 189 3.48 -18.86 3.92
CA PRO A 189 3.00 -17.78 4.77
C PRO A 189 2.07 -16.83 4.01
N VAL A 190 1.06 -16.33 4.73
CA VAL A 190 0.06 -15.41 4.21
C VAL A 190 0.13 -14.11 5.00
N TYR A 191 0.26 -12.99 4.30
CA TYR A 191 0.26 -11.63 4.84
C TYR A 191 -1.00 -10.93 4.40
N ILE A 192 -1.76 -10.39 5.34
CA ILE A 192 -3.02 -9.67 5.04
C ILE A 192 -2.91 -8.27 5.61
N GLN A 193 -3.30 -7.27 4.84
CA GLN A 193 -3.28 -5.88 5.27
C GLN A 193 -4.44 -5.10 4.64
N HIS A 194 -4.88 -4.05 5.35
CA HIS A 194 -5.77 -3.06 4.76
C HIS A 194 -5.13 -2.41 3.53
N ASP A 195 -5.89 -2.25 2.46
CA ASP A 195 -5.39 -1.79 1.16
C ASP A 195 -4.74 -0.39 1.24
N ILE A 196 -5.31 0.57 1.96
CA ILE A 196 -4.73 1.92 2.14
C ILE A 196 -3.38 1.85 2.86
N SER A 197 -3.28 1.04 3.91
CA SER A 197 -2.04 0.88 4.67
C SER A 197 -0.94 0.23 3.83
N ALA A 198 -1.28 -0.84 3.11
CA ALA A 198 -0.36 -1.52 2.22
C ALA A 198 0.06 -0.63 1.04
N TRP A 199 -0.85 0.17 0.50
CA TRP A 199 -0.55 1.15 -0.54
C TRP A 199 0.40 2.24 -0.03
N THR A 200 0.20 2.72 1.20
CA THR A 200 1.12 3.67 1.84
C THR A 200 2.54 3.09 1.96
N MET A 201 2.66 1.80 2.30
CA MET A 201 3.93 1.09 2.30
C MET A 201 4.54 1.00 0.89
N ALA A 202 3.72 0.75 -0.14
CA ALA A 202 4.20 0.68 -1.52
C ALA A 202 4.78 2.01 -2.00
N GLU A 203 4.12 3.12 -1.68
CA GLU A 203 4.65 4.46 -1.99
C GLU A 203 5.96 4.76 -1.27
N ALA A 204 6.12 4.28 -0.04
CA ALA A 204 7.37 4.45 0.72
C ALA A 204 8.52 3.58 0.21
N LEU A 205 8.21 2.39 -0.28
CA LEU A 205 9.25 1.45 -0.76
C LEU A 205 9.61 1.68 -2.24
N PHE A 206 8.63 1.99 -3.08
CA PHE A 206 8.79 1.98 -4.53
C PHE A 206 8.36 3.29 -5.21
N GLY A 207 7.60 4.13 -4.54
CA GLY A 207 6.85 5.23 -5.15
C GLY A 207 7.26 6.64 -4.71
N ALA A 208 6.27 7.52 -4.67
CA ALA A 208 6.42 8.96 -4.50
C ALA A 208 7.01 9.38 -3.15
N SER A 209 6.91 8.56 -2.11
CA SER A 209 7.50 8.85 -0.80
C SER A 209 8.78 8.08 -0.49
N ARG A 210 9.40 7.46 -1.50
CA ARG A 210 10.67 6.76 -1.33
C ARG A 210 11.74 7.67 -0.71
N GLY A 211 12.32 7.21 0.39
CA GLY A 211 13.35 7.95 1.14
C GLY A 211 12.81 8.93 2.19
N ALA A 212 11.51 9.21 2.22
CA ALA A 212 10.90 9.97 3.31
C ALA A 212 10.61 9.04 4.50
N ARG A 213 10.87 9.54 5.71
CA ARG A 213 10.65 8.77 6.95
C ARG A 213 9.31 9.03 7.59
N ASP A 214 8.75 10.21 7.37
CA ASP A 214 7.49 10.67 7.97
C ASP A 214 6.56 11.12 6.85
N VAL A 215 5.52 10.32 6.59
CA VAL A 215 4.61 10.47 5.45
C VAL A 215 3.18 10.27 5.90
N ILE A 216 2.30 11.11 5.38
CA ILE A 216 0.86 10.89 5.44
C ILE A 216 0.38 10.65 4.02
N GLN A 217 -0.29 9.53 3.79
CA GLN A 217 -1.02 9.28 2.55
C GLN A 217 -2.50 9.30 2.82
N VAL A 218 -3.22 10.16 2.11
CA VAL A 218 -4.69 10.21 2.15
C VAL A 218 -5.24 9.57 0.89
N VAL A 219 -6.19 8.69 1.07
CA VAL A 219 -6.98 8.10 0.00
C VAL A 219 -8.37 8.70 0.02
N ILE A 220 -8.80 9.23 -1.13
CA ILE A 220 -10.12 9.79 -1.37
C ILE A 220 -10.70 9.09 -2.59
N ASP A 221 -11.48 8.05 -2.34
CA ASP A 221 -12.14 7.23 -3.37
C ASP A 221 -13.57 6.92 -2.89
N HIS A 222 -14.07 5.71 -3.03
CA HIS A 222 -15.32 5.25 -2.42
C HIS A 222 -15.30 5.38 -0.89
N ASN A 223 -14.13 5.15 -0.30
CA ASN A 223 -13.85 5.39 1.12
C ASN A 223 -12.81 6.50 1.27
N VAL A 224 -12.81 7.14 2.43
CA VAL A 224 -11.82 8.15 2.80
C VAL A 224 -11.03 7.64 4.01
N GLY A 225 -9.73 7.53 3.86
CA GLY A 225 -8.86 7.04 4.92
C GLY A 225 -7.42 7.53 4.76
N ALA A 226 -6.58 7.22 5.73
CA ALA A 226 -5.17 7.56 5.67
C ALA A 226 -4.27 6.43 6.17
N GLY A 227 -3.10 6.32 5.55
CA GLY A 227 -1.95 5.59 6.08
C GLY A 227 -0.92 6.60 6.56
N VAL A 228 -0.26 6.29 7.67
CA VAL A 228 0.75 7.16 8.28
C VAL A 228 2.02 6.37 8.50
N ILE A 229 3.14 6.91 8.04
CA ILE A 229 4.48 6.39 8.32
C ILE A 229 5.18 7.40 9.23
N THR A 230 5.73 6.93 10.35
CA THR A 230 6.55 7.70 11.26
C THR A 230 7.85 6.96 11.49
N ASP A 231 8.97 7.68 11.43
CA ASP A 231 10.32 7.10 11.58
C ASP A 231 10.55 5.87 10.65
N GLY A 232 9.98 5.93 9.43
CA GLY A 232 10.11 4.88 8.42
C GLY A 232 9.28 3.63 8.68
N ARG A 233 8.34 3.66 9.62
CA ARG A 233 7.47 2.54 9.97
C ARG A 233 6.00 2.93 9.85
N LEU A 234 5.20 2.00 9.32
CA LEU A 234 3.76 2.18 9.30
C LEU A 234 3.21 2.30 10.72
N LEU A 235 2.38 3.30 10.94
CA LEU A 235 1.70 3.49 12.23
C LEU A 235 0.69 2.35 12.44
N HIS A 236 0.83 1.66 13.58
CA HIS A 236 -0.12 0.67 14.03
C HIS A 236 -0.96 1.24 15.17
N ALA A 237 -2.27 1.18 15.03
CA ALA A 237 -3.24 1.59 16.05
C ALA A 237 -4.07 0.36 16.47
N GLY A 238 -3.69 -0.25 17.58
CA GLY A 238 -4.29 -1.52 18.03
C GLY A 238 -4.04 -2.64 17.03
N SER A 239 -5.08 -3.35 16.61
CA SER A 239 -5.03 -4.40 15.59
C SER A 239 -5.06 -3.89 14.14
N SER A 240 -5.25 -2.59 13.94
CA SER A 240 -5.35 -1.95 12.62
C SER A 240 -4.25 -0.94 12.39
N SER A 241 -3.78 -0.83 11.17
CA SER A 241 -2.81 0.19 10.74
C SER A 241 -3.46 1.35 9.97
N LEU A 242 -4.78 1.33 9.82
CA LEU A 242 -5.54 2.39 9.16
C LEU A 242 -5.87 3.53 10.12
N VAL A 243 -5.68 4.77 9.65
CA VAL A 243 -6.13 5.97 10.34
C VAL A 243 -7.45 6.43 9.73
N GLU A 244 -8.53 6.25 10.49
CA GLU A 244 -9.92 6.42 10.06
C GLU A 244 -10.34 7.89 9.98
N ILE A 245 -9.59 8.71 9.22
CA ILE A 245 -9.88 10.13 9.06
C ILE A 245 -11.24 10.41 8.40
N GLY A 246 -11.70 9.47 7.58
CA GLY A 246 -13.00 9.55 6.90
C GLY A 246 -14.18 9.64 7.87
N HIS A 247 -14.03 9.10 9.08
CA HIS A 247 -15.05 9.14 10.13
C HIS A 247 -14.86 10.28 11.15
N THR A 248 -13.93 11.19 10.88
CA THR A 248 -13.82 12.44 11.64
C THR A 248 -14.96 13.38 11.28
N GLN A 249 -15.70 13.86 12.27
CA GLN A 249 -16.79 14.80 12.05
C GLN A 249 -16.25 16.18 11.63
N VAL A 250 -16.64 16.63 10.44
CA VAL A 250 -16.27 17.93 9.86
C VAL A 250 -17.48 18.88 9.76
N ASP A 251 -18.69 18.33 9.82
CA ASP A 251 -19.95 19.07 9.84
C ASP A 251 -20.92 18.47 10.87
N PRO A 252 -21.14 19.09 12.04
CA PRO A 252 -22.06 18.55 13.05
C PRO A 252 -23.51 18.40 12.60
N TYR A 253 -23.91 19.13 11.55
CA TYR A 253 -25.26 19.10 10.96
C TYR A 253 -25.32 18.37 9.63
N GLY A 254 -24.23 17.72 9.24
CA GLY A 254 -24.09 17.03 7.97
C GLY A 254 -24.86 15.73 7.89
N LYS A 255 -24.76 15.07 6.74
CA LYS A 255 -25.43 13.79 6.47
C LYS A 255 -25.04 12.71 7.48
N ARG A 256 -25.97 11.79 7.75
CA ARG A 256 -25.69 10.59 8.54
C ARG A 256 -24.68 9.71 7.81
N CYS A 257 -23.62 9.31 8.51
CA CYS A 257 -22.63 8.35 8.06
C CYS A 257 -23.04 6.92 8.42
N TYR A 258 -22.64 5.95 7.62
CA TYR A 258 -22.90 4.53 7.94
C TYR A 258 -22.23 4.05 9.24
N CYS A 259 -21.18 4.74 9.70
CA CYS A 259 -20.54 4.47 11.00
C CYS A 259 -21.42 4.84 12.20
N GLY A 260 -22.56 5.50 11.96
CA GLY A 260 -23.53 5.94 12.99
C GLY A 260 -23.41 7.43 13.35
N ASN A 261 -22.31 8.09 13.05
CA ASN A 261 -22.09 9.54 13.23
C ASN A 261 -22.79 10.36 12.13
N HIS A 262 -22.74 11.69 12.28
CA HIS A 262 -23.19 12.67 11.30
C HIS A 262 -22.03 13.54 10.84
N GLY A 263 -22.04 13.93 9.54
CA GLY A 263 -21.09 14.88 8.97
C GLY A 263 -19.63 14.44 9.02
N CYS A 264 -19.40 13.13 8.90
CA CYS A 264 -18.06 12.60 8.73
C CYS A 264 -17.42 13.13 7.43
N LEU A 265 -16.09 13.26 7.40
CA LEU A 265 -15.36 13.69 6.21
C LEU A 265 -15.74 12.86 4.97
N GLU A 266 -15.93 11.57 5.11
CA GLU A 266 -16.33 10.66 4.03
C GLU A 266 -17.68 11.02 3.39
N THR A 267 -18.64 11.53 4.19
CA THR A 267 -19.94 11.98 3.67
C THR A 267 -19.87 13.27 2.83
N ILE A 268 -18.69 13.88 2.75
CA ILE A 268 -18.43 15.10 1.99
C ILE A 268 -17.39 14.88 0.89
N ALA A 269 -16.37 14.05 1.17
CA ALA A 269 -15.19 13.92 0.32
C ALA A 269 -15.14 12.62 -0.49
N SER A 270 -15.92 11.58 -0.17
CA SER A 270 -15.96 10.37 -1.02
C SER A 270 -16.43 10.69 -2.43
N VAL A 271 -16.01 9.91 -3.41
CA VAL A 271 -16.37 10.09 -4.82
C VAL A 271 -17.90 10.16 -4.99
N GLU A 272 -18.63 9.27 -4.34
CA GLU A 272 -20.10 9.26 -4.36
C GLU A 272 -20.69 10.56 -3.79
N SER A 273 -20.17 11.00 -2.64
CA SER A 273 -20.67 12.20 -1.99
C SER A 273 -20.39 13.46 -2.81
N VAL A 274 -19.24 13.49 -3.48
CA VAL A 274 -18.86 14.59 -4.40
C VAL A 274 -19.78 14.63 -5.62
N LEU A 275 -20.05 13.47 -6.24
CA LEU A 275 -20.94 13.39 -7.39
C LEU A 275 -22.40 13.70 -7.02
N GLU A 276 -22.87 13.25 -5.85
CA GLU A 276 -24.19 13.63 -5.34
C GLU A 276 -24.32 15.15 -5.13
N LEU A 277 -23.30 15.76 -4.51
CA LEU A 277 -23.26 17.22 -4.33
C LEU A 277 -23.27 17.94 -5.68
N ALA A 278 -22.46 17.45 -6.63
CA ALA A 278 -22.41 18.00 -7.99
C ALA A 278 -23.77 17.90 -8.67
N GLN A 279 -24.47 16.77 -8.56
CA GLN A 279 -25.81 16.58 -9.13
C GLN A 279 -26.83 17.56 -8.54
N VAL A 280 -26.82 17.75 -7.22
CA VAL A 280 -27.72 18.70 -6.53
C VAL A 280 -27.44 20.13 -6.98
N ARG A 281 -26.18 20.54 -6.98
CA ARG A 281 -25.78 21.91 -7.37
C ARG A 281 -26.02 22.19 -8.86
N LEU A 282 -25.82 21.17 -9.72
CA LEU A 282 -26.10 21.27 -11.15
C LEU A 282 -27.57 21.51 -11.42
N SER A 283 -28.47 20.85 -10.66
CA SER A 283 -29.92 21.08 -10.78
C SER A 283 -30.37 22.50 -10.41
N GLN A 284 -29.57 23.20 -9.62
CA GLN A 284 -29.80 24.58 -9.15
C GLN A 284 -29.06 25.64 -9.96
N SER A 285 -28.11 25.23 -10.79
CA SER A 285 -27.26 26.13 -11.57
C SER A 285 -27.78 26.29 -13.01
N MET A 286 -27.87 27.51 -13.49
CA MET A 286 -28.28 27.82 -14.88
C MET A 286 -27.11 27.75 -15.87
N SER A 287 -25.86 27.81 -15.41
CA SER A 287 -24.69 27.81 -16.28
C SER A 287 -23.58 26.88 -15.75
N SER A 288 -23.44 25.75 -16.38
CA SER A 288 -22.31 24.84 -16.17
C SER A 288 -22.11 24.01 -17.43
N SER A 289 -20.87 23.72 -17.78
CA SER A 289 -20.52 22.86 -18.91
C SER A 289 -20.89 21.40 -18.66
N LEU A 290 -21.25 21.04 -17.43
CA LEU A 290 -21.69 19.70 -17.05
C LEU A 290 -23.14 19.38 -17.48
N HIS A 291 -23.91 20.38 -17.90
CA HIS A 291 -25.26 20.13 -18.40
C HIS A 291 -25.24 19.28 -19.69
N GLY A 292 -26.15 18.30 -19.75
CA GLY A 292 -26.33 17.46 -20.93
C GLY A 292 -25.28 16.38 -21.18
N GLN A 293 -24.35 16.17 -20.22
CA GLN A 293 -23.38 15.08 -20.27
C GLN A 293 -23.44 14.19 -19.00
N PRO A 294 -22.98 12.94 -19.06
CA PRO A 294 -22.89 12.09 -17.89
C PRO A 294 -22.02 12.72 -16.80
N LEU A 295 -22.55 12.78 -15.57
CA LEU A 295 -21.81 13.29 -14.41
C LEU A 295 -20.94 12.17 -13.84
N THR A 296 -19.66 12.26 -14.07
CA THR A 296 -18.60 11.35 -13.58
C THR A 296 -17.48 12.17 -12.96
N VAL A 297 -16.55 11.49 -12.26
CA VAL A 297 -15.34 12.17 -11.76
C VAL A 297 -14.54 12.77 -12.91
N ASP A 298 -14.44 12.04 -14.02
CA ASP A 298 -13.68 12.51 -15.19
C ASP A 298 -14.30 13.77 -15.79
N SER A 299 -15.64 13.80 -15.98
CA SER A 299 -16.33 14.98 -16.50
C SER A 299 -16.27 16.17 -15.53
N LEU A 300 -16.37 15.91 -14.22
CA LEU A 300 -16.26 16.93 -13.18
C LEU A 300 -14.85 17.58 -13.17
N CYS A 301 -13.82 16.74 -13.18
CA CYS A 301 -12.42 17.20 -13.21
C CYS A 301 -12.10 17.94 -14.51
N ALA A 302 -12.56 17.43 -15.65
CA ALA A 302 -12.38 18.10 -16.95
C ALA A 302 -13.03 19.49 -16.97
N ALA A 303 -14.31 19.59 -16.57
CA ALA A 303 -15.02 20.85 -16.48
C ALA A 303 -14.30 21.86 -15.54
N ALA A 304 -13.84 21.41 -14.39
CA ALA A 304 -13.10 22.25 -13.46
C ALA A 304 -11.81 22.80 -14.08
N ARG A 305 -11.06 21.99 -14.78
CA ARG A 305 -9.82 22.38 -15.48
C ARG A 305 -10.10 23.36 -16.62
N GLU A 306 -11.21 23.21 -17.31
CA GLU A 306 -11.66 24.10 -18.39
C GLU A 306 -12.27 25.42 -17.88
N GLY A 307 -12.43 25.56 -16.57
CA GLY A 307 -12.85 26.81 -15.95
C GLY A 307 -14.30 26.89 -15.49
N ASP A 308 -15.02 25.75 -15.50
CA ASP A 308 -16.35 25.68 -14.94
C ASP A 308 -16.35 26.03 -13.43
N LEU A 309 -17.08 27.08 -13.06
CA LEU A 309 -17.05 27.60 -11.69
C LEU A 309 -17.70 26.66 -10.69
N LEU A 310 -18.76 25.95 -11.08
CA LEU A 310 -19.45 24.99 -10.20
C LEU A 310 -18.52 23.82 -9.90
N ALA A 311 -17.87 23.25 -10.92
CA ALA A 311 -16.95 22.14 -10.77
C ALA A 311 -15.71 22.54 -9.94
N LYS A 312 -15.14 23.73 -10.20
CA LYS A 312 -14.03 24.28 -9.41
C LYS A 312 -14.37 24.44 -7.93
N ASP A 313 -15.56 24.99 -7.65
CA ASP A 313 -15.99 25.22 -6.27
C ASP A 313 -16.20 23.90 -5.51
N ILE A 314 -16.74 22.88 -6.18
CA ILE A 314 -16.91 21.55 -5.58
C ILE A 314 -15.55 20.94 -5.23
N ILE A 315 -14.59 20.90 -6.16
CA ILE A 315 -13.26 20.32 -5.93
C ILE A 315 -12.48 21.12 -4.87
N THR A 316 -12.58 22.45 -4.89
CA THR A 316 -12.00 23.31 -3.85
C THR A 316 -12.61 23.03 -2.49
N GLY A 317 -13.93 22.81 -2.41
CA GLY A 317 -14.63 22.45 -1.17
C GLY A 317 -14.13 21.13 -0.59
N VAL A 318 -13.93 20.13 -1.42
CA VAL A 318 -13.29 18.85 -1.00
C VAL A 318 -11.88 19.11 -0.46
N GLY A 319 -11.07 19.87 -1.20
CA GLY A 319 -9.71 20.21 -0.79
C GLY A 319 -9.66 20.92 0.56
N ASN A 320 -10.59 21.85 0.81
CA ASN A 320 -10.69 22.57 2.07
C ASN A 320 -11.05 21.66 3.25
N ASN A 321 -12.00 20.73 3.08
CA ASN A 321 -12.40 19.81 4.14
C ASN A 321 -11.28 18.80 4.47
N VAL A 322 -10.66 18.23 3.45
CA VAL A 322 -9.51 17.34 3.61
C VAL A 322 -8.32 18.09 4.23
N GLY A 323 -8.05 19.30 3.76
CA GLY A 323 -6.96 20.15 4.25
C GLY A 323 -7.07 20.51 5.73
N ARG A 324 -8.30 20.72 6.25
CA ARG A 324 -8.53 20.95 7.69
C ARG A 324 -8.12 19.74 8.54
N ILE A 325 -8.48 18.54 8.11
CA ILE A 325 -8.09 17.32 8.82
C ILE A 325 -6.58 17.08 8.69
N LEU A 326 -6.01 17.33 7.51
CA LEU A 326 -4.56 17.23 7.32
C LEU A 326 -3.78 18.24 8.14
N ALA A 327 -4.31 19.44 8.37
CA ALA A 327 -3.66 20.42 9.27
C ALA A 327 -3.56 19.89 10.71
N ILE A 328 -4.58 19.18 11.20
CA ILE A 328 -4.54 18.49 12.50
C ILE A 328 -3.47 17.40 12.47
N MET A 329 -3.45 16.56 11.44
CA MET A 329 -2.46 15.48 11.30
C MET A 329 -1.03 16.00 11.18
N VAL A 330 -0.82 17.13 10.51
CA VAL A 330 0.49 17.81 10.45
C VAL A 330 0.98 18.21 11.84
N ASN A 331 0.10 18.75 12.67
CA ASN A 331 0.44 19.10 14.04
C ASN A 331 0.75 17.88 14.92
N LEU A 332 0.14 16.74 14.64
CA LEU A 332 0.32 15.49 15.39
C LEU A 332 1.57 14.71 14.97
N PHE A 333 1.84 14.62 13.66
CA PHE A 333 2.83 13.70 13.09
C PHE A 333 4.04 14.40 12.46
N ASN A 334 3.97 15.72 12.23
CA ASN A 334 5.04 16.51 11.58
C ASN A 334 5.63 15.82 10.33
N PRO A 335 4.82 15.51 9.32
CA PRO A 335 5.27 14.75 8.16
C PRO A 335 6.21 15.58 7.27
N GLN A 336 7.12 14.90 6.56
CA GLN A 336 7.95 15.49 5.53
C GLN A 336 7.16 15.67 4.21
N LYS A 337 6.18 14.78 3.98
CA LYS A 337 5.44 14.68 2.72
C LYS A 337 4.01 14.21 2.96
N ILE A 338 3.09 14.73 2.15
CA ILE A 338 1.70 14.28 2.08
C ILE A 338 1.40 13.80 0.67
N LEU A 339 0.88 12.58 0.55
CA LEU A 339 0.44 12.00 -0.70
C LEU A 339 -1.09 11.95 -0.77
N ILE A 340 -1.64 12.28 -1.93
CA ILE A 340 -3.08 12.19 -2.21
C ILE A 340 -3.31 11.13 -3.27
N GLY A 341 -3.99 10.05 -2.88
CA GLY A 341 -4.46 9.00 -3.78
C GLY A 341 -5.96 9.18 -4.06
N SER A 342 -6.31 9.76 -5.20
CA SER A 342 -7.71 10.05 -5.53
C SER A 342 -7.93 10.15 -7.03
N PRO A 343 -9.09 9.71 -7.54
CA PRO A 343 -9.50 10.05 -8.91
C PRO A 343 -9.65 11.57 -9.12
N LEU A 344 -9.93 12.34 -8.06
CA LEU A 344 -10.01 13.82 -8.11
C LEU A 344 -8.63 14.47 -8.35
N SER A 345 -7.52 13.72 -8.21
CA SER A 345 -6.17 14.20 -8.54
C SER A 345 -6.00 14.51 -10.06
N GLN A 346 -6.95 14.15 -10.91
CA GLN A 346 -7.02 14.63 -12.29
C GLN A 346 -7.17 16.16 -12.38
N ALA A 347 -7.67 16.80 -11.31
CA ALA A 347 -7.72 18.26 -11.14
C ALA A 347 -6.80 18.70 -10.00
N ALA A 348 -5.58 18.16 -9.94
CA ALA A 348 -4.60 18.42 -8.88
C ALA A 348 -4.27 19.92 -8.74
N GLU A 349 -4.27 20.67 -9.85
CA GLU A 349 -4.05 22.11 -9.88
C GLU A 349 -5.12 22.94 -9.14
N ILE A 350 -6.26 22.33 -8.81
CA ILE A 350 -7.34 22.92 -8.01
C ILE A 350 -7.37 22.32 -6.61
N LEU A 351 -7.32 20.98 -6.53
CA LEU A 351 -7.44 20.22 -5.29
C LEU A 351 -6.26 20.48 -4.33
N PHE A 352 -5.02 20.37 -4.83
CA PHE A 352 -3.83 20.44 -3.97
C PHE A 352 -3.55 21.84 -3.41
N PRO A 353 -3.73 22.95 -4.16
CA PRO A 353 -3.64 24.28 -3.59
C PRO A 353 -4.65 24.54 -2.48
N ALA A 354 -5.89 24.03 -2.60
CA ALA A 354 -6.91 24.14 -1.55
C ALA A 354 -6.51 23.38 -0.27
N ILE A 355 -6.01 22.14 -0.43
CA ILE A 355 -5.47 21.35 0.69
C ILE A 355 -4.30 22.10 1.35
N SER A 356 -3.32 22.53 0.55
CA SER A 356 -2.10 23.20 1.06
C SER A 356 -2.41 24.50 1.77
N ALA A 357 -3.37 25.30 1.27
CA ALA A 357 -3.80 26.54 1.90
C ALA A 357 -4.34 26.28 3.32
N CYS A 358 -5.20 25.28 3.51
CA CYS A 358 -5.72 24.92 4.82
C CYS A 358 -4.61 24.44 5.76
N ILE A 359 -3.69 23.62 5.27
CA ILE A 359 -2.54 23.15 6.06
C ILE A 359 -1.72 24.33 6.55
N HIS A 360 -1.35 25.26 5.66
CA HIS A 360 -0.55 26.43 6.04
C HIS A 360 -1.27 27.38 7.01
N GLN A 361 -2.59 27.51 6.87
CA GLN A 361 -3.39 28.41 7.71
C GLN A 361 -3.66 27.85 9.12
N GLN A 362 -3.78 26.53 9.27
CA GLN A 362 -4.33 25.89 10.46
C GLN A 362 -3.34 24.97 11.19
N SER A 363 -2.13 24.78 10.66
CA SER A 363 -1.07 24.03 11.34
C SER A 363 0.06 24.95 11.81
N LEU A 364 0.90 24.40 12.69
CA LEU A 364 2.08 25.12 13.19
C LEU A 364 3.01 25.47 12.02
N PRO A 365 3.36 26.77 11.81
CA PRO A 365 4.18 27.18 10.66
C PRO A 365 5.52 26.45 10.56
N ALA A 366 6.13 26.09 11.69
CA ALA A 366 7.37 25.33 11.70
C ALA A 366 7.23 23.91 11.08
N TYR A 367 6.05 23.32 11.15
CA TYR A 367 5.76 21.99 10.61
C TYR A 367 5.28 22.07 9.17
N SER A 368 4.51 23.09 8.80
CA SER A 368 3.92 23.18 7.46
C SER A 368 4.81 23.83 6.41
N LYS A 369 5.86 24.59 6.82
CA LYS A 369 6.66 25.42 5.93
C LYS A 369 7.22 24.70 4.68
N ASN A 370 7.62 23.44 4.82
CA ASN A 370 8.29 22.70 3.75
C ASN A 370 7.47 21.47 3.31
N ILE A 371 6.21 21.35 3.73
CA ILE A 371 5.38 20.20 3.34
C ILE A 371 5.08 20.25 1.85
N VAL A 372 5.33 19.13 1.18
CA VAL A 372 4.95 18.91 -0.21
C VAL A 372 3.68 18.05 -0.25
N VAL A 373 2.66 18.55 -0.97
CA VAL A 373 1.43 17.79 -1.27
C VAL A 373 1.49 17.37 -2.72
N GLU A 374 1.50 16.06 -2.97
CA GLU A 374 1.60 15.51 -4.32
C GLU A 374 0.74 14.25 -4.50
N SER A 375 0.56 13.81 -5.75
CA SER A 375 -0.17 12.57 -6.05
C SER A 375 0.64 11.34 -5.68
N THR A 376 -0.05 10.24 -5.35
CA THR A 376 0.54 8.90 -5.32
C THR A 376 1.08 8.51 -6.70
N GLN A 377 2.15 7.73 -6.74
CA GLN A 377 2.69 7.19 -7.98
C GLN A 377 1.89 5.98 -8.45
N PHE A 378 1.46 5.12 -7.51
CA PHE A 378 0.71 3.93 -7.82
C PHE A 378 -0.80 4.17 -7.76
N SER A 379 -1.53 3.44 -8.60
CA SER A 379 -2.99 3.39 -8.54
C SER A 379 -3.44 2.49 -7.39
N ASN A 380 -4.56 2.85 -6.75
CA ASN A 380 -5.24 1.98 -5.79
C ASN A 380 -5.80 0.69 -6.42
N LYS A 381 -5.81 0.61 -7.75
CA LYS A 381 -6.31 -0.55 -8.51
C LYS A 381 -5.24 -1.61 -8.82
N GLY A 382 -3.98 -1.34 -8.45
CA GLY A 382 -2.86 -2.24 -8.74
C GLY A 382 -2.56 -3.22 -7.59
N THR A 383 -1.70 -4.20 -7.87
CA THR A 383 -1.22 -5.22 -6.93
C THR A 383 0.12 -4.88 -6.27
N MET A 384 0.65 -3.65 -6.46
CA MET A 384 1.91 -3.21 -5.84
C MET A 384 1.82 -3.11 -4.31
N ALA A 385 0.63 -2.87 -3.78
CA ALA A 385 0.43 -2.85 -2.33
C ALA A 385 0.77 -4.20 -1.69
N GLY A 386 0.39 -5.32 -2.30
CA GLY A 386 0.79 -6.66 -1.83
C GLY A 386 2.30 -6.91 -1.96
N ALA A 387 2.95 -6.36 -2.99
CA ALA A 387 4.40 -6.44 -3.11
C ALA A 387 5.12 -5.76 -1.94
N ALA A 388 4.57 -4.66 -1.43
CA ALA A 388 5.13 -3.97 -0.26
C ALA A 388 5.10 -4.84 1.01
N LEU A 389 4.06 -5.65 1.20
CA LEU A 389 3.96 -6.57 2.35
C LEU A 389 5.07 -7.64 2.31
N VAL A 390 5.30 -8.22 1.15
CA VAL A 390 6.36 -9.23 0.98
C VAL A 390 7.74 -8.60 1.18
N LYS A 391 7.98 -7.41 0.62
CA LYS A 391 9.25 -6.70 0.81
C LYS A 391 9.49 -6.34 2.27
N ASP A 392 8.48 -5.89 2.99
CA ASP A 392 8.59 -5.61 4.41
C ASP A 392 8.96 -6.87 5.20
N ALA A 393 8.31 -8.00 4.92
CA ALA A 393 8.61 -9.28 5.54
C ALA A 393 10.02 -9.82 5.20
N MET A 394 10.54 -9.51 4.00
CA MET A 394 11.93 -9.80 3.64
C MET A 394 12.91 -8.89 4.38
N TYR A 395 12.63 -7.60 4.46
CA TYR A 395 13.52 -6.60 5.07
C TYR A 395 13.57 -6.66 6.60
N ASN A 396 12.47 -7.04 7.25
CA ASN A 396 12.47 -7.31 8.69
C ASN A 396 13.01 -8.72 9.03
N GLY A 397 13.28 -9.53 8.00
CA GLY A 397 13.90 -10.84 8.09
C GLY A 397 12.95 -12.00 8.41
N SER A 398 11.67 -11.75 8.70
CA SER A 398 10.72 -12.80 9.10
C SER A 398 10.48 -13.83 7.98
N LEU A 399 10.24 -13.38 6.76
CA LEU A 399 10.13 -14.27 5.60
C LEU A 399 11.49 -14.82 5.18
N LEU A 400 12.51 -13.97 5.22
CA LEU A 400 13.85 -14.32 4.78
C LEU A 400 14.43 -15.52 5.54
N ILE A 401 14.33 -15.53 6.89
CA ILE A 401 14.83 -16.65 7.70
C ILE A 401 14.13 -17.97 7.35
N ARG A 402 12.83 -17.93 7.05
CA ARG A 402 12.11 -19.14 6.61
C ARG A 402 12.66 -19.70 5.30
N LEU A 403 12.98 -18.81 4.35
CA LEU A 403 13.55 -19.21 3.05
C LEU A 403 15.00 -19.70 3.17
N LEU A 404 15.74 -19.24 4.18
CA LEU A 404 17.11 -19.71 4.46
C LEU A 404 17.14 -21.07 5.20
N GLN A 405 16.04 -21.48 5.81
CA GLN A 405 15.94 -22.75 6.54
C GLN A 405 15.41 -23.91 5.68
N GLY A 406 14.82 -23.61 4.51
CA GLY A 406 14.26 -24.56 3.53
C GLY A 406 12.85 -24.93 3.87
#